data_e8898ad13d5e21ac2ffcdc422e347552
#
_entry.id   e8898ad13d5e21ac2ffcdc422e347552
#
_cell.length_a   1.000
_cell.length_b   1.000
_cell.length_c   1.000
_cell.angle_alpha   90.00
_cell.angle_beta   90.00
_cell.angle_gamma   90.00
#
_symmetry.space_group_name_H-M   'P 1'
#
loop_
_entity.id
_entity.type
_entity.pdbx_description
1 polymer ?
#
loop_
_entity_poly.entity_id
_entity_poly.type
_entity_poly.pdbx_seq_one_letter_code
_entity_poly.pdbx_strand_id
1 'polypeptide(L)'
;MELEKKSLDHLEGLLKKTQESFEGLSDRWNELQPRQDFDVKISEDFHLGYVFGALEDDFVGWFYSEYGRSMTDQEYKEFWKKCRELVRSLHKQYDVFYFQE
;
A
#
# COMPACT_ATOMS: atom_id res chain seq x y z
N MET A 1 -3.56 20.39 -10.29
CA MET A 1 -2.35 20.61 -9.51
C MET A 1 -1.69 19.27 -9.23
N GLU A 2 -0.46 19.10 -9.68
CA GLU A 2 0.27 17.86 -9.52
C GLU A 2 1.02 17.85 -8.19
N LEU A 3 1.41 16.66 -7.73
CA LEU A 3 2.24 16.54 -6.54
C LEU A 3 3.60 17.18 -6.76
N GLU A 4 4.04 17.97 -5.80
CA GLU A 4 5.36 18.57 -5.82
C GLU A 4 6.45 17.52 -5.67
N LYS A 5 7.66 17.84 -6.08
CA LYS A 5 8.80 16.93 -5.98
C LYS A 5 8.99 16.39 -4.57
N LYS A 6 8.83 17.25 -3.55
CA LYS A 6 8.95 16.86 -2.15
C LYS A 6 7.96 15.76 -1.78
N SER A 7 6.72 15.88 -2.27
CA SER A 7 5.67 14.87 -2.03
C SER A 7 5.97 13.58 -2.78
N LEU A 8 6.43 13.68 -4.02
CA LEU A 8 6.82 12.51 -4.81
C LEU A 8 7.97 11.75 -4.16
N ASP A 9 8.97 12.47 -3.67
CA ASP A 9 10.11 11.86 -3.01
C ASP A 9 9.68 11.12 -1.73
N HIS A 10 8.78 11.74 -0.95
CA HIS A 10 8.26 11.09 0.25
C HIS A 10 7.44 9.86 -0.10
N LEU A 11 6.59 9.95 -1.11
CA LEU A 11 5.78 8.83 -1.57
C LEU A 11 6.65 7.67 -2.06
N GLU A 12 7.68 7.97 -2.86
CA GLU A 12 8.60 6.94 -3.34
C GLU A 12 9.31 6.23 -2.19
N GLY A 13 9.68 6.97 -1.14
CA GLY A 13 10.25 6.39 0.06
C GLY A 13 9.29 5.43 0.76
N LEU A 14 8.01 5.82 0.89
CA LEU A 14 7.00 4.96 1.47
C LEU A 14 6.74 3.72 0.62
N LEU A 15 6.68 3.88 -0.70
CA LEU A 15 6.48 2.76 -1.62
C LEU A 15 7.62 1.75 -1.51
N LYS A 16 8.84 2.24 -1.50
CA LYS A 16 10.04 1.40 -1.37
C LYS A 16 10.04 0.65 -0.03
N LYS A 17 9.76 1.35 1.05
CA LYS A 17 9.68 0.76 2.39
C LYS A 17 8.61 -0.32 2.46
N THR A 18 7.45 -0.06 1.88
CA THR A 18 6.34 -1.02 1.83
C THR A 18 6.76 -2.27 1.07
N GLN A 19 7.41 -2.10 -0.07
CA GLN A 19 7.88 -3.22 -0.88
C GLN A 19 8.91 -4.06 -0.13
N GLU A 20 9.88 -3.41 0.52
CA GLU A 20 10.93 -4.09 1.27
C GLU A 20 10.39 -4.88 2.47
N SER A 21 9.33 -4.38 3.10
CA SER A 21 8.75 -5.03 4.27
C SER A 21 7.60 -5.99 3.94
N PHE A 22 7.26 -6.14 2.68
CA PHE A 22 6.11 -6.94 2.25
C PHE A 22 6.24 -8.41 2.66
N GLU A 23 7.43 -8.97 2.53
CA GLU A 23 7.68 -10.37 2.91
C GLU A 23 7.45 -10.61 4.39
N GLY A 24 7.96 -9.72 5.25
CA GLY A 24 7.73 -9.81 6.69
C GLY A 24 6.27 -9.65 7.07
N LEU A 25 5.57 -8.73 6.40
CA LEU A 25 4.12 -8.56 6.60
C LEU A 25 3.36 -9.82 6.17
N SER A 26 3.83 -10.47 5.11
CA SER A 26 3.22 -11.69 4.60
C SER A 26 3.35 -12.85 5.58
N ASP A 27 4.51 -13.00 6.21
CA ASP A 27 4.71 -14.03 7.22
C ASP A 27 3.78 -13.83 8.40
N ARG A 28 3.67 -12.60 8.89
CA ARG A 28 2.76 -12.27 9.99
C ARG A 28 1.31 -12.54 9.60
N TRP A 29 0.95 -12.22 8.37
CA TRP A 29 -0.38 -12.43 7.85
C TRP A 29 -0.76 -13.92 7.86
N ASN A 30 0.18 -14.78 7.46
CA ASN A 30 -0.03 -16.21 7.48
C ASN A 30 -0.21 -16.75 8.90
N GLU A 31 0.57 -16.24 9.86
CA GLU A 31 0.45 -16.64 11.27
C GLU A 31 -0.91 -16.27 11.86
N LEU A 32 -1.39 -15.07 11.56
CA LEU A 32 -2.64 -14.56 12.11
C LEU A 32 -3.89 -15.18 11.47
N GLN A 33 -3.75 -15.77 10.29
CA GLN A 33 -4.84 -16.42 9.57
C GLN A 33 -6.10 -15.55 9.45
N PRO A 34 -6.00 -14.33 8.89
CA PRO A 34 -7.13 -13.40 8.83
C PRO A 34 -8.30 -13.94 8.02
N ARG A 35 -8.05 -14.89 7.15
CA ARG A 35 -9.11 -15.52 6.36
C ARG A 35 -10.14 -16.21 7.25
N GLN A 36 -9.69 -16.84 8.33
CA GLN A 36 -10.57 -17.47 9.31
C GLN A 36 -11.18 -16.47 10.28
N ASP A 37 -10.36 -15.53 10.77
CA ASP A 37 -10.79 -14.56 11.76
C ASP A 37 -11.80 -13.57 11.25
N PHE A 38 -11.69 -13.17 9.98
CA PHE A 38 -12.53 -12.15 9.37
C PHE A 38 -13.45 -12.69 8.27
N ASP A 39 -13.53 -14.00 8.11
CA ASP A 39 -14.36 -14.65 7.11
C ASP A 39 -14.13 -14.11 5.69
N VAL A 40 -12.85 -13.94 5.34
CA VAL A 40 -12.43 -13.40 4.05
C VAL A 40 -12.34 -14.53 3.03
N LYS A 41 -12.98 -14.34 1.88
CA LYS A 41 -12.99 -15.35 0.82
C LYS A 41 -11.72 -15.34 -0.02
N ILE A 42 -11.20 -14.14 -0.31
CA ILE A 42 -10.00 -13.96 -1.11
C ILE A 42 -8.95 -13.27 -0.25
N SER A 43 -8.06 -14.06 0.32
CA SER A 43 -7.03 -13.60 1.25
C SER A 43 -6.08 -12.60 0.62
N GLU A 44 -5.72 -12.80 -0.66
CA GLU A 44 -4.83 -11.92 -1.39
C GLU A 44 -5.39 -10.50 -1.51
N ASP A 45 -6.63 -10.39 -1.96
CA ASP A 45 -7.26 -9.08 -2.15
C ASP A 45 -7.38 -8.33 -0.82
N PHE A 46 -7.75 -9.05 0.24
CA PHE A 46 -7.84 -8.47 1.56
C PHE A 46 -6.48 -7.95 2.04
N HIS A 47 -5.43 -8.75 1.86
CA HIS A 47 -4.08 -8.37 2.27
C HIS A 47 -3.57 -7.16 1.50
N LEU A 48 -3.75 -7.15 0.19
CA LEU A 48 -3.33 -6.03 -0.65
C LEU A 48 -4.10 -4.76 -0.30
N GLY A 49 -5.40 -4.88 -0.01
CA GLY A 49 -6.21 -3.76 0.45
C GLY A 49 -5.72 -3.21 1.78
N TYR A 50 -5.35 -4.09 2.70
CA TYR A 50 -4.80 -3.69 3.99
C TYR A 50 -3.48 -2.92 3.82
N VAL A 51 -2.58 -3.43 2.98
CA VAL A 51 -1.29 -2.78 2.70
C VAL A 51 -1.52 -1.40 2.06
N PHE A 52 -2.40 -1.33 1.08
CA PHE A 52 -2.71 -0.08 0.41
C PHE A 52 -3.34 0.92 1.37
N GLY A 53 -4.27 0.48 2.22
CA GLY A 53 -4.90 1.35 3.20
C GLY A 53 -3.91 1.94 4.19
N ALA A 54 -2.96 1.16 4.67
CA ALA A 54 -1.91 1.63 5.56
C ALA A 54 -1.02 2.66 4.87
N LEU A 55 -0.64 2.41 3.62
CA LEU A 55 0.15 3.32 2.81
C LEU A 55 -0.57 4.64 2.58
N GLU A 56 -1.86 4.57 2.23
CA GLU A 56 -2.69 5.76 2.03
C GLU A 56 -2.80 6.58 3.30
N ASP A 57 -3.04 5.94 4.43
CA ASP A 57 -3.15 6.63 5.72
C ASP A 57 -1.87 7.38 6.06
N ASP A 58 -0.73 6.73 5.90
CA ASP A 58 0.58 7.34 6.15
C ASP A 58 0.80 8.55 5.25
N PHE A 59 0.55 8.41 3.95
CA PHE A 59 0.81 9.50 3.01
C PHE A 59 -0.17 10.66 3.21
N VAL A 60 -1.43 10.38 3.40
CA VAL A 60 -2.46 11.41 3.61
C VAL A 60 -2.15 12.20 4.88
N GLY A 61 -1.77 11.52 5.96
CA GLY A 61 -1.39 12.17 7.21
C GLY A 61 -0.16 13.05 7.05
N TRP A 62 0.86 12.55 6.38
CA TRP A 62 2.07 13.32 6.10
C TRP A 62 1.75 14.56 5.27
N PHE A 63 0.96 14.39 4.21
CA PHE A 63 0.61 15.48 3.30
C PHE A 63 -0.13 16.59 4.04
N TYR A 64 -1.12 16.22 4.84
CA TYR A 64 -1.86 17.19 5.64
C TYR A 64 -0.95 17.94 6.62
N SER A 65 -0.07 17.21 7.28
CA SER A 65 0.89 17.80 8.22
C SER A 65 1.85 18.77 7.53
N GLU A 66 2.28 18.42 6.31
CA GLU A 66 3.26 19.22 5.57
C GLU A 66 2.63 20.47 4.94
N TYR A 67 1.43 20.35 4.41
CA TYR A 67 0.81 21.44 3.62
C TYR A 67 -0.35 22.12 4.34
N GLY A 68 -0.82 21.58 5.46
CA GLY A 68 -1.96 22.16 6.20
C GLY A 68 -3.27 22.05 5.44
N ARG A 69 -3.36 21.18 4.45
CA ARG A 69 -4.56 20.95 3.66
C ARG A 69 -4.60 19.53 3.14
N SER A 70 -5.77 19.10 2.70
CA SER A 70 -5.91 17.81 2.03
C SER A 70 -5.43 17.90 0.58
N MET A 71 -5.12 16.75 -0.02
CA MET A 71 -4.80 16.69 -1.43
C MET A 71 -5.99 17.12 -2.28
N THR A 72 -5.70 17.78 -3.41
CA THR A 72 -6.71 18.00 -4.45
C THR A 72 -7.04 16.66 -5.13
N ASP A 73 -8.14 16.64 -5.88
CA ASP A 73 -8.51 15.44 -6.63
C ASP A 73 -7.41 15.00 -7.59
N GLN A 74 -6.75 15.95 -8.24
CA GLN A 74 -5.67 15.65 -9.17
C GLN A 74 -4.44 15.10 -8.48
N GLU A 75 -4.09 15.67 -7.33
CA GLU A 75 -2.99 15.17 -6.51
C GLU A 75 -3.27 13.75 -6.02
N TYR A 76 -4.52 13.48 -5.61
CA TYR A 76 -4.94 12.17 -5.17
C TYR A 76 -4.89 11.14 -6.31
N LYS A 77 -5.29 11.53 -7.51
CA LYS A 77 -5.22 10.66 -8.68
C LYS A 77 -3.78 10.28 -9.02
N GLU A 78 -2.86 11.23 -8.89
CA GLU A 78 -1.45 10.97 -9.11
C GLU A 78 -0.89 10.00 -8.06
N PHE A 79 -1.25 10.23 -6.79
CA PHE A 79 -0.93 9.30 -5.70
C PHE A 79 -1.44 7.89 -6.00
N TRP A 80 -2.70 7.80 -6.39
CA TRP A 80 -3.34 6.53 -6.73
C TRP A 80 -2.61 5.80 -7.86
N LYS A 81 -2.23 6.54 -8.90
CA LYS A 81 -1.52 5.97 -10.04
C LYS A 81 -0.17 5.36 -9.61
N LYS A 82 0.56 6.06 -8.76
CA LYS A 82 1.83 5.56 -8.23
C LYS A 82 1.65 4.31 -7.38
N CYS A 83 0.65 4.32 -6.51
CA CYS A 83 0.36 3.16 -5.66
C CYS A 83 -0.09 1.95 -6.47
N ARG A 84 -0.82 2.16 -7.56
CA ARG A 84 -1.26 1.09 -8.43
C ARG A 84 -0.09 0.29 -9.00
N GLU A 85 0.98 0.97 -9.36
CA GLU A 85 2.18 0.31 -9.88
C GLU A 85 2.80 -0.61 -8.82
N LEU A 86 2.88 -0.13 -7.59
CA LEU A 86 3.38 -0.94 -6.48
C LEU A 86 2.48 -2.14 -6.22
N VAL A 87 1.17 -1.92 -6.12
CA VAL A 87 0.22 -3.00 -5.82
C VAL A 87 0.30 -4.10 -6.88
N ARG A 88 0.44 -3.74 -8.14
CA ARG A 88 0.64 -4.71 -9.20
C ARG A 88 1.92 -5.52 -9.02
N SER A 89 2.99 -4.87 -8.58
CA SER A 89 4.25 -5.54 -8.29
C SER A 89 4.10 -6.51 -7.11
N LEU A 90 3.41 -6.07 -6.04
CA LEU A 90 3.15 -6.92 -4.89
C LEU A 90 2.25 -8.11 -5.24
N HIS A 91 1.32 -7.91 -6.15
CA HIS A 91 0.46 -8.98 -6.62
C HIS A 91 1.26 -10.12 -7.23
N LYS A 92 2.28 -9.78 -8.02
CA LYS A 92 3.18 -10.78 -8.60
C LYS A 92 4.00 -11.50 -7.53
N GLN A 93 4.47 -10.79 -6.52
CA GLN A 93 5.18 -11.39 -5.41
C GLN A 93 4.27 -12.31 -4.61
N TYR A 94 3.01 -11.93 -4.47
CA TYR A 94 2.02 -12.74 -3.77
C TYR A 94 1.86 -14.11 -4.44
N ASP A 95 1.80 -14.15 -5.74
CA ASP A 95 1.72 -15.41 -6.50
C ASP A 95 2.89 -16.33 -6.19
N VAL A 96 4.09 -15.77 -6.02
CA VAL A 96 5.28 -16.54 -5.71
C VAL A 96 5.24 -17.09 -4.28
N PHE A 97 4.77 -16.31 -3.31
CA PHE A 97 4.85 -16.67 -1.89
C PHE A 97 3.63 -17.44 -1.37
N TYR A 98 2.46 -17.32 -1.98
CA TYR A 98 1.21 -17.78 -1.41
C TYR A 98 0.48 -18.85 -2.20
N PHE A 99 0.82 -19.05 -3.45
CA PHE A 99 0.19 -20.06 -4.30
C PHE A 99 1.06 -21.29 -4.55
N GLN A 100 2.05 -21.48 -3.71
CA GLN A 100 2.89 -22.68 -3.77
C GLN A 100 2.36 -23.76 -2.81
N GLU A 101 1.10 -24.01 -2.85
CA GLU A 101 0.55 -25.12 -2.11
C GLU A 101 0.73 -26.44 -2.86
#